data_503a462c6ff2bb641c15cb4ce83abbd2
#
_entry.id   503a462c6ff2bb641c15cb4ce83abbd2
#
_cell.length_a   1.000
_cell.length_b   1.000
_cell.length_c   1.000
_cell.angle_alpha   90.00
_cell.angle_beta   90.00
_cell.angle_gamma   90.00
#
_symmetry.space_group_name_H-M   'P 1'
#
loop_
_entity.id
_entity.type
_entity.pdbx_description
1 polymer ?
#
loop_
_entity_poly.entity_id
_entity_poly.type
_entity_poly.pdbx_seq_one_letter_code
_entity_poly.pdbx_strand_id
1 'polypeptide(L)'
;IVALSPDTDTIPHNIDGVYQPRAYEYCAGYQHKDSTIVGFSHTHFSGTGHSDLGDILIMPTTGALKLNPGTATDPDAGYRSRFSHDTEIATPGYYEVMLDDYGVKAQLTATERTGVHRYTYPADADTSRIILDMNHAIYNYDGKVLWASVQVVNDSTLVGYRITNGWARANYTYFAMKFSKPFNNYGYIDHKKPKYMGHLAKFKPNRNFPDIQGRQIVCYFDFDLGNDPTLDIKVGLSAVSTEGAMKNLEAEAGNKTFEQIAAEARAKWAKELNVIEAEGSDDQLAMLYTSLYHTL
;
A
#
# COMPACT_ATOMS: atom_id res chain seq x y z
N ILE A 1 -10.08 -6.18 8.33
CA ILE A 1 -9.10 -5.46 9.15
C ILE A 1 -8.00 -4.98 8.24
N VAL A 2 -7.60 -3.72 8.39
CA VAL A 2 -6.45 -3.16 7.69
C VAL A 2 -5.17 -3.61 8.41
N ALA A 3 -4.21 -4.12 7.65
CA ALA A 3 -2.85 -4.39 8.07
C ALA A 3 -1.93 -3.62 7.11
N LEU A 4 -1.78 -2.31 7.35
CA LEU A 4 -0.96 -1.43 6.52
C LEU A 4 0.52 -1.63 6.85
N SER A 5 1.31 -2.04 5.86
CA SER A 5 2.71 -2.41 6.02
C SER A 5 3.49 -2.17 4.72
N PRO A 6 4.82 -1.98 4.78
CA PRO A 6 5.64 -2.03 3.58
C PRO A 6 5.70 -3.45 2.99
N ASP A 7 5.74 -3.53 1.66
CA ASP A 7 6.06 -4.72 0.91
C ASP A 7 7.47 -4.59 0.34
N THR A 8 8.37 -5.49 0.71
CA THR A 8 9.77 -5.43 0.26
C THR A 8 10.03 -6.23 -1.00
N ASP A 9 9.32 -7.35 -1.20
CA ASP A 9 9.35 -8.09 -2.46
C ASP A 9 8.10 -8.99 -2.60
N THR A 10 7.93 -9.55 -3.78
CA THR A 10 6.90 -10.54 -4.09
C THR A 10 7.52 -11.65 -4.90
N ILE A 11 7.42 -12.88 -4.43
CA ILE A 11 7.94 -14.05 -5.12
C ILE A 11 6.78 -14.98 -5.47
N PRO A 12 6.53 -15.27 -6.76
CA PRO A 12 5.53 -16.26 -7.13
C PRO A 12 5.97 -17.66 -6.68
N HIS A 13 5.01 -18.50 -6.24
CA HIS A 13 5.29 -19.87 -5.81
C HIS A 13 5.81 -20.77 -6.95
N ASN A 14 5.57 -20.38 -8.19
CA ASN A 14 6.02 -21.12 -9.36
C ASN A 14 6.58 -20.15 -10.39
N ILE A 15 7.79 -20.41 -10.86
CA ILE A 15 8.41 -19.71 -11.97
C ILE A 15 8.80 -20.78 -13.01
N ASP A 16 8.22 -20.71 -14.19
CA ASP A 16 8.45 -21.64 -15.31
C ASP A 16 8.31 -23.13 -14.94
N GLY A 17 7.31 -23.45 -14.10
CA GLY A 17 7.06 -24.79 -13.62
C GLY A 17 7.91 -25.23 -12.42
N VAL A 18 8.82 -24.38 -11.93
CA VAL A 18 9.68 -24.64 -10.78
C VAL A 18 9.11 -23.98 -9.53
N TYR A 19 8.85 -24.81 -8.51
CA TYR A 19 8.39 -24.35 -7.20
C TYR A 19 9.44 -23.47 -6.50
N GLN A 20 8.98 -22.35 -5.94
CA GLN A 20 9.79 -21.35 -5.26
C GLN A 20 9.52 -21.36 -3.74
N PRO A 21 10.29 -22.09 -2.93
CA PRO A 21 10.04 -22.16 -1.48
C PRO A 21 10.21 -20.79 -0.79
N ARG A 22 11.02 -19.91 -1.34
CA ARG A 22 11.22 -18.53 -0.84
C ARG A 22 9.94 -17.68 -0.87
N ALA A 23 8.92 -18.07 -1.63
CA ALA A 23 7.63 -17.37 -1.62
C ALA A 23 7.00 -17.31 -0.21
N TYR A 24 7.28 -18.30 0.65
CA TYR A 24 6.81 -18.30 2.04
C TYR A 24 7.51 -17.28 2.94
N GLU A 25 8.69 -16.79 2.56
CA GLU A 25 9.38 -15.75 3.31
C GLU A 25 8.60 -14.43 3.27
N TYR A 26 7.76 -14.22 2.25
CA TYR A 26 7.02 -12.99 2.01
C TYR A 26 5.52 -13.09 2.33
N CYS A 27 5.09 -14.02 3.17
CA CYS A 27 3.67 -14.15 3.53
C CYS A 27 3.08 -12.86 4.16
N ALA A 28 3.90 -12.11 4.89
CA ALA A 28 3.55 -10.82 5.47
C ALA A 28 4.00 -9.61 4.62
N GLY A 29 4.54 -9.82 3.43
CA GLY A 29 4.99 -8.75 2.51
C GLY A 29 6.36 -8.16 2.81
N TYR A 30 6.78 -8.14 4.05
CA TYR A 30 8.03 -7.52 4.53
C TYR A 30 9.07 -8.56 4.96
N GLN A 31 10.32 -8.31 4.60
CA GLN A 31 11.49 -9.03 5.09
C GLN A 31 12.59 -8.06 5.52
N HIS A 32 13.03 -8.17 6.78
CA HIS A 32 14.08 -7.28 7.33
C HIS A 32 15.42 -7.35 6.60
N LYS A 33 15.74 -8.45 5.94
CA LYS A 33 16.99 -8.60 5.15
C LYS A 33 17.00 -7.82 3.83
N ASP A 34 15.84 -7.32 3.39
CA ASP A 34 15.72 -6.64 2.10
C ASP A 34 16.11 -5.16 2.23
N SER A 35 16.57 -4.59 1.14
CA SER A 35 17.05 -3.21 1.05
C SER A 35 16.19 -2.32 0.14
N THR A 36 15.04 -2.84 -0.34
CA THR A 36 14.12 -2.09 -1.19
C THR A 36 12.68 -2.29 -0.75
N ILE A 37 11.86 -1.25 -0.87
CA ILE A 37 10.42 -1.26 -0.66
C ILE A 37 9.72 -1.09 -2.01
N VAL A 38 8.78 -1.98 -2.32
CA VAL A 38 7.91 -1.89 -3.51
C VAL A 38 6.84 -0.83 -3.31
N GLY A 39 6.32 -0.74 -2.10
CA GLY A 39 5.28 0.20 -1.70
C GLY A 39 4.62 -0.23 -0.39
N PHE A 40 3.46 0.35 -0.10
CA PHE A 40 2.72 0.13 1.13
C PHE A 40 1.33 -0.39 0.78
N SER A 41 1.05 -1.66 1.08
CA SER A 41 -0.26 -2.26 0.86
C SER A 41 -1.07 -2.40 2.14
N HIS A 42 -2.37 -2.64 2.03
CA HIS A 42 -3.33 -2.48 3.14
C HIS A 42 -3.79 -3.79 3.75
N THR A 43 -3.43 -4.92 3.16
CA THR A 43 -3.89 -6.24 3.62
C THR A 43 -2.75 -7.24 3.65
N HIS A 44 -2.49 -7.82 4.82
CA HIS A 44 -1.45 -8.81 5.05
C HIS A 44 -1.95 -9.89 5.98
N PHE A 45 -1.40 -11.10 5.85
CA PHE A 45 -1.51 -12.10 6.91
C PHE A 45 -0.47 -11.82 7.99
N SER A 46 -0.80 -12.19 9.21
CA SER A 46 0.12 -12.20 10.33
C SER A 46 0.92 -13.51 10.34
N GLY A 47 2.24 -13.40 10.41
CA GLY A 47 3.12 -14.57 10.55
C GLY A 47 3.32 -15.37 9.27
N THR A 48 3.67 -16.64 9.45
CA THR A 48 3.92 -17.61 8.37
C THR A 48 2.64 -18.32 7.93
N GLY A 49 2.58 -18.77 6.71
CA GLY A 49 1.42 -19.50 6.20
C GLY A 49 1.38 -19.50 4.69
N HIS A 50 0.44 -18.84 4.10
CA HIS A 50 0.29 -18.73 2.65
C HIS A 50 0.45 -17.29 2.21
N SER A 51 1.23 -17.06 1.16
CA SER A 51 1.32 -15.72 0.54
C SER A 51 0.01 -15.44 -0.20
N ASP A 52 -0.74 -14.46 0.29
CA ASP A 52 -1.95 -13.94 -0.35
C ASP A 52 -2.13 -12.47 0.08
N LEU A 53 -3.15 -11.78 -0.45
CA LEU A 53 -3.43 -10.39 -0.13
C LEU A 53 -2.44 -9.41 -0.78
N GLY A 54 -2.06 -8.32 -0.10
CA GLY A 54 -1.28 -7.21 -0.67
C GLY A 54 -2.19 -6.28 -1.48
N ASP A 55 -3.41 -6.01 -0.96
CA ASP A 55 -4.39 -5.18 -1.67
C ASP A 55 -4.07 -3.70 -1.54
N ILE A 56 -4.29 -2.97 -2.65
CA ILE A 56 -4.25 -1.51 -2.72
C ILE A 56 -2.88 -0.97 -2.32
N LEU A 57 -1.87 -1.22 -3.17
CA LEU A 57 -0.52 -0.73 -2.94
C LEU A 57 -0.38 0.72 -3.36
N ILE A 58 0.21 1.53 -2.49
CA ILE A 58 0.55 2.94 -2.70
C ILE A 58 2.05 3.11 -2.60
N MET A 59 2.63 3.87 -3.55
CA MET A 59 4.04 4.26 -3.52
C MET A 59 4.20 5.74 -3.85
N PRO A 60 4.75 6.56 -2.93
CA PRO A 60 5.09 7.95 -3.22
C PRO A 60 6.40 7.99 -4.04
N THR A 61 6.43 8.82 -5.07
CA THR A 61 7.59 8.97 -5.94
C THR A 61 7.83 10.43 -6.34
N THR A 62 9.05 10.74 -6.76
CA THR A 62 9.46 12.01 -7.38
C THR A 62 10.04 11.77 -8.76
N GLY A 63 10.21 12.82 -9.56
CA GLY A 63 10.92 12.77 -10.85
C GLY A 63 10.19 11.97 -11.93
N ALA A 64 10.94 11.16 -12.68
CA ALA A 64 10.43 10.45 -13.85
C ALA A 64 9.33 9.45 -13.52
N LEU A 65 8.29 9.42 -14.34
CA LEU A 65 7.18 8.48 -14.19
C LEU A 65 7.60 7.06 -14.52
N LYS A 66 7.50 6.17 -13.53
CA LYS A 66 7.71 4.73 -13.68
C LYS A 66 6.43 4.01 -13.23
N LEU A 67 5.92 3.08 -14.02
CA LEU A 67 4.66 2.36 -13.78
C LEU A 67 4.86 0.85 -13.65
N ASN A 68 6.10 0.40 -13.52
CA ASN A 68 6.47 -0.97 -13.18
C ASN A 68 7.15 -1.00 -11.80
N PRO A 69 7.01 -2.06 -11.02
CA PRO A 69 7.63 -2.13 -9.70
C PRO A 69 9.15 -2.28 -9.74
N GLY A 70 9.75 -2.65 -10.89
CA GLY A 70 11.14 -3.08 -10.95
C GLY A 70 11.38 -4.39 -10.21
N THR A 71 12.65 -4.71 -9.94
CA THR A 71 13.04 -5.88 -9.15
C THR A 71 14.00 -5.48 -8.04
N ALA A 72 14.18 -6.32 -7.03
CA ALA A 72 15.15 -6.08 -5.95
C ALA A 72 16.59 -5.98 -6.49
N THR A 73 16.90 -6.65 -7.59
CA THR A 73 18.21 -6.63 -8.26
C THR A 73 18.38 -5.48 -9.26
N ASP A 74 17.28 -4.89 -9.70
CA ASP A 74 17.26 -3.72 -10.61
C ASP A 74 16.11 -2.78 -10.17
N PRO A 75 16.28 -2.07 -9.04
CA PRO A 75 15.27 -1.16 -8.54
C PRO A 75 15.08 0.07 -9.44
N ASP A 76 16.12 0.48 -10.17
CA ASP A 76 16.09 1.65 -11.07
C ASP A 76 15.17 1.44 -12.28
N ALA A 77 14.88 0.20 -12.66
CA ALA A 77 13.92 -0.12 -13.73
C ALA A 77 12.46 0.16 -13.35
N GLY A 78 12.16 0.42 -12.07
CA GLY A 78 10.78 0.56 -11.58
C GLY A 78 10.57 1.70 -10.59
N TYR A 79 9.39 1.69 -9.95
CA TYR A 79 9.01 2.68 -8.95
C TYR A 79 9.39 2.29 -7.52
N ARG A 80 9.94 1.07 -7.26
CA ARG A 80 10.40 0.72 -5.90
C ARG A 80 11.54 1.63 -5.46
N SER A 81 11.76 1.74 -4.17
CA SER A 81 12.83 2.54 -3.60
C SER A 81 13.74 1.72 -2.71
N ARG A 82 15.02 2.05 -2.73
CA ARG A 82 15.96 1.67 -1.68
C ARG A 82 15.59 2.33 -0.36
N PHE A 83 15.96 1.72 0.74
CA PHE A 83 15.83 2.29 2.08
C PHE A 83 16.91 1.75 3.01
N SER A 84 17.11 2.41 4.14
CA SER A 84 18.01 1.99 5.21
C SER A 84 17.24 1.76 6.51
N HIS A 85 17.57 0.67 7.21
CA HIS A 85 17.06 0.41 8.55
C HIS A 85 17.48 1.46 9.59
N ASP A 86 18.53 2.26 9.30
CA ASP A 86 18.93 3.40 10.16
C ASP A 86 17.86 4.49 10.20
N THR A 87 16.99 4.55 9.20
CA THR A 87 15.87 5.51 9.11
C THR A 87 14.51 4.87 9.40
N GLU A 88 14.49 3.56 9.68
CA GLU A 88 13.26 2.81 9.87
C GLU A 88 12.84 2.80 11.33
N ILE A 89 11.57 3.11 11.58
CA ILE A 89 10.93 2.99 12.89
C ILE A 89 9.69 2.10 12.73
N ALA A 90 9.68 0.97 13.43
CA ALA A 90 8.54 0.06 13.46
C ALA A 90 8.12 -0.16 14.91
N THR A 91 6.92 0.28 15.26
CA THR A 91 6.32 0.08 16.58
C THR A 91 4.85 -0.30 16.42
N PRO A 92 4.23 -0.97 17.41
CA PRO A 92 2.80 -1.26 17.32
C PRO A 92 1.96 -0.02 17.02
N GLY A 93 1.23 -0.05 15.90
CA GLY A 93 0.38 1.05 15.43
C GLY A 93 1.09 2.19 14.68
N TYR A 94 2.40 2.09 14.43
CA TYR A 94 3.15 3.12 13.70
C TYR A 94 4.36 2.55 12.97
N TYR A 95 4.55 3.01 11.72
CA TYR A 95 5.73 2.74 10.90
C TYR A 95 6.24 4.03 10.25
N GLU A 96 7.56 4.17 10.14
CA GLU A 96 8.22 5.28 9.45
C GLU A 96 9.48 4.80 8.74
N VAL A 97 9.76 5.34 7.55
CA VAL A 97 10.99 5.06 6.79
C VAL A 97 11.28 6.21 5.81
N MET A 98 12.56 6.39 5.46
CA MET A 98 13.00 7.22 4.33
C MET A 98 13.09 6.37 3.07
N LEU A 99 12.45 6.81 2.00
CA LEU A 99 12.58 6.23 0.66
C LEU A 99 13.73 6.95 -0.07
N ASP A 100 14.90 6.31 -0.09
CA ASP A 100 16.16 6.96 -0.47
C ASP A 100 16.18 7.45 -1.91
N ASP A 101 15.60 6.69 -2.85
CA ASP A 101 15.59 7.04 -4.27
C ASP A 101 14.70 8.26 -4.59
N TYR A 102 13.80 8.62 -3.69
CA TYR A 102 12.85 9.73 -3.85
C TYR A 102 13.01 10.84 -2.83
N GLY A 103 13.81 10.62 -1.78
CA GLY A 103 13.95 11.55 -0.66
C GLY A 103 12.63 11.77 0.09
N VAL A 104 11.70 10.83 0.01
CA VAL A 104 10.37 10.94 0.62
C VAL A 104 10.35 10.22 1.96
N LYS A 105 9.99 10.93 3.03
CA LYS A 105 9.69 10.29 4.31
C LYS A 105 8.26 9.75 4.29
N ALA A 106 8.13 8.43 4.50
CA ALA A 106 6.85 7.75 4.61
C ALA A 106 6.54 7.43 6.07
N GLN A 107 5.34 7.78 6.53
CA GLN A 107 4.82 7.48 7.85
C GLN A 107 3.45 6.81 7.72
N LEU A 108 3.23 5.72 8.45
CA LEU A 108 2.02 4.91 8.36
C LEU A 108 1.41 4.70 9.74
N THR A 109 0.10 4.71 9.79
CA THR A 109 -0.70 4.26 10.92
C THR A 109 -2.03 3.71 10.41
N ALA A 110 -2.81 3.06 11.27
CA ALA A 110 -4.09 2.52 10.86
C ALA A 110 -5.11 2.50 12.01
N THR A 111 -6.36 2.54 11.62
CA THR A 111 -7.50 2.10 12.43
C THR A 111 -7.88 0.66 12.04
N GLU A 112 -9.02 0.15 12.49
CA GLU A 112 -9.43 -1.23 12.16
C GLU A 112 -9.71 -1.42 10.66
N ARG A 113 -10.24 -0.40 9.98
CA ARG A 113 -10.69 -0.48 8.58
C ARG A 113 -10.16 0.63 7.70
N THR A 114 -9.27 1.49 8.22
CA THR A 114 -8.70 2.60 7.47
C THR A 114 -7.20 2.69 7.66
N GLY A 115 -6.44 2.57 6.57
CA GLY A 115 -5.02 2.88 6.54
C GLY A 115 -4.81 4.39 6.39
N VAL A 116 -3.80 4.92 7.06
CA VAL A 116 -3.47 6.35 7.00
C VAL A 116 -1.98 6.50 6.72
N HIS A 117 -1.68 7.20 5.65
CA HIS A 117 -0.32 7.49 5.21
C HIS A 117 -0.07 8.98 5.36
N ARG A 118 1.16 9.32 5.69
CA ARG A 118 1.73 10.65 5.54
C ARG A 118 3.03 10.56 4.77
N TYR A 119 3.14 11.34 3.71
CA TYR A 119 4.33 11.45 2.90
C TYR A 119 4.85 12.89 2.96
N THR A 120 6.12 13.05 3.35
CA THR A 120 6.81 14.33 3.30
C THR A 120 7.82 14.29 2.17
N TYR A 121 7.58 15.08 1.15
CA TYR A 121 8.41 15.19 -0.05
C TYR A 121 9.59 16.16 0.17
N PRO A 122 10.70 16.03 -0.58
CA PRO A 122 11.72 17.07 -0.62
C PRO A 122 11.13 18.41 -1.10
N ALA A 123 11.58 19.51 -0.51
CA ALA A 123 11.07 20.83 -0.85
C ALA A 123 11.39 21.27 -2.31
N ASP A 124 12.42 20.66 -2.89
CA ASP A 124 12.90 20.89 -4.26
C ASP A 124 12.47 19.79 -5.25
N ALA A 125 11.51 18.95 -4.88
CA ALA A 125 11.01 17.90 -5.75
C ALA A 125 10.33 18.49 -7.00
N ASP A 126 10.78 18.10 -8.19
CA ASP A 126 10.16 18.48 -9.46
C ASP A 126 8.70 18.03 -9.58
N THR A 127 8.39 16.89 -8.96
CA THR A 127 7.08 16.27 -9.02
C THR A 127 6.83 15.53 -7.72
N SER A 128 5.68 15.76 -7.10
CA SER A 128 5.18 14.94 -6.00
C SER A 128 4.10 14.02 -6.55
N ARG A 129 4.32 12.71 -6.50
CA ARG A 129 3.47 11.73 -7.17
C ARG A 129 3.12 10.58 -6.25
N ILE A 130 1.91 10.08 -6.42
CA ILE A 130 1.46 8.80 -5.86
C ILE A 130 1.24 7.81 -7.00
N ILE A 131 1.87 6.65 -6.90
CA ILE A 131 1.55 5.46 -7.69
C ILE A 131 0.53 4.63 -6.89
N LEU A 132 -0.57 4.26 -7.54
CA LEU A 132 -1.57 3.32 -7.04
C LEU A 132 -1.50 2.07 -7.92
N ASP A 133 -0.87 1.01 -7.41
CA ASP A 133 -0.75 -0.24 -8.13
C ASP A 133 -1.86 -1.22 -7.72
N MET A 134 -2.85 -1.35 -8.60
CA MET A 134 -3.97 -2.28 -8.43
C MET A 134 -3.62 -3.72 -8.88
N ASN A 135 -2.44 -3.91 -9.48
CA ASN A 135 -1.96 -5.22 -9.93
C ASN A 135 -1.03 -5.90 -8.89
N HIS A 136 -0.50 -5.14 -7.94
CA HIS A 136 0.36 -5.69 -6.89
C HIS A 136 -0.36 -6.77 -6.07
N ALA A 137 0.35 -7.82 -5.71
CA ALA A 137 -0.08 -8.82 -4.73
C ALA A 137 1.15 -9.51 -4.13
N ILE A 138 1.06 -9.93 -2.86
CA ILE A 138 2.16 -10.63 -2.18
C ILE A 138 2.51 -11.94 -2.88
N TYR A 139 1.51 -12.68 -3.34
CA TYR A 139 1.68 -13.81 -4.24
C TYR A 139 1.22 -13.39 -5.63
N ASN A 140 2.15 -12.88 -6.43
CA ASN A 140 1.84 -12.36 -7.75
C ASN A 140 2.09 -13.40 -8.86
N TYR A 141 1.10 -13.61 -9.72
CA TYR A 141 1.15 -14.45 -10.91
C TYR A 141 0.15 -13.96 -11.96
N ASP A 142 0.31 -14.36 -13.21
CA ASP A 142 -0.64 -13.96 -14.26
C ASP A 142 -2.06 -14.51 -13.96
N GLY A 143 -3.01 -13.62 -13.76
CA GLY A 143 -4.37 -13.96 -13.36
C GLY A 143 -4.63 -13.89 -11.85
N LYS A 144 -3.67 -13.45 -11.03
CA LYS A 144 -3.91 -13.16 -9.60
C LYS A 144 -4.97 -12.08 -9.44
N VAL A 145 -4.84 -10.97 -10.14
CA VAL A 145 -5.87 -9.94 -10.22
C VAL A 145 -6.81 -10.29 -11.37
N LEU A 146 -8.05 -10.62 -11.06
CA LEU A 146 -9.10 -10.94 -12.02
C LEU A 146 -9.65 -9.68 -12.67
N TRP A 147 -9.84 -8.63 -11.87
CA TRP A 147 -10.33 -7.33 -12.31
C TRP A 147 -10.02 -6.24 -11.28
N ALA A 148 -9.81 -5.03 -11.74
CA ALA A 148 -9.67 -3.85 -10.92
C ALA A 148 -10.42 -2.66 -11.52
N SER A 149 -10.92 -1.79 -10.65
CA SER A 149 -11.59 -0.54 -11.01
C SER A 149 -11.15 0.58 -10.09
N VAL A 150 -10.83 1.73 -10.67
CA VAL A 150 -10.55 2.98 -9.97
C VAL A 150 -11.41 4.07 -10.59
N GLN A 151 -12.21 4.73 -9.78
CA GLN A 151 -13.04 5.86 -10.16
C GLN A 151 -12.56 7.13 -9.48
N VAL A 152 -12.31 8.15 -10.28
CA VAL A 152 -12.01 9.52 -9.81
C VAL A 152 -13.33 10.22 -9.52
N VAL A 153 -13.64 10.41 -8.24
CA VAL A 153 -14.87 11.08 -7.79
C VAL A 153 -14.72 12.60 -7.91
N ASN A 154 -13.57 13.09 -7.47
CA ASN A 154 -13.14 14.49 -7.59
C ASN A 154 -11.61 14.55 -7.51
N ASP A 155 -11.02 15.73 -7.45
CA ASP A 155 -9.58 15.98 -7.45
C ASP A 155 -8.84 15.54 -6.17
N SER A 156 -9.55 15.05 -5.17
CA SER A 156 -8.98 14.57 -3.91
C SER A 156 -9.61 13.27 -3.39
N THR A 157 -10.47 12.63 -4.20
CA THR A 157 -11.20 11.43 -3.77
C THR A 157 -11.28 10.39 -4.88
N LEU A 158 -10.85 9.18 -4.55
CA LEU A 158 -11.00 8.00 -5.39
C LEU A 158 -11.87 6.97 -4.68
N VAL A 159 -12.58 6.17 -5.46
CA VAL A 159 -13.20 4.93 -4.99
C VAL A 159 -12.89 3.81 -5.99
N GLY A 160 -12.97 2.58 -5.55
CA GLY A 160 -12.74 1.47 -6.46
C GLY A 160 -12.78 0.13 -5.77
N TYR A 161 -12.41 -0.88 -6.52
CA TYR A 161 -12.33 -2.24 -6.02
C TYR A 161 -11.34 -3.06 -6.83
N ARG A 162 -10.89 -4.16 -6.25
CA ARG A 162 -10.23 -5.21 -7.01
C ARG A 162 -10.78 -6.57 -6.62
N ILE A 163 -10.69 -7.49 -7.55
CA ILE A 163 -11.08 -8.89 -7.41
C ILE A 163 -9.82 -9.71 -7.61
N THR A 164 -9.45 -10.48 -6.61
CA THR A 164 -8.26 -11.33 -6.67
C THR A 164 -8.63 -12.81 -6.55
N ASN A 165 -7.82 -13.65 -7.18
CA ASN A 165 -7.86 -15.10 -7.03
C ASN A 165 -6.77 -15.52 -6.05
N GLY A 166 -7.05 -16.48 -5.18
CA GLY A 166 -6.12 -16.97 -4.18
C GLY A 166 -6.77 -18.09 -3.37
N TRP A 167 -6.71 -18.03 -2.07
CA TRP A 167 -7.44 -18.93 -1.18
C TRP A 167 -8.95 -18.92 -1.47
N ALA A 168 -9.51 -17.72 -1.64
CA ALA A 168 -10.83 -17.55 -2.22
C ALA A 168 -10.72 -17.50 -3.74
N ARG A 169 -11.66 -18.14 -4.45
CA ARG A 169 -11.72 -18.09 -5.93
C ARG A 169 -11.96 -16.68 -6.47
N ALA A 170 -12.62 -15.85 -5.68
CA ALA A 170 -12.79 -14.42 -5.92
C ALA A 170 -12.88 -13.71 -4.56
N ASN A 171 -11.86 -12.93 -4.25
CA ASN A 171 -11.82 -12.06 -3.08
C ASN A 171 -12.06 -10.62 -3.54
N TYR A 172 -13.09 -9.97 -2.97
CA TYR A 172 -13.45 -8.59 -3.30
C TYR A 172 -12.92 -7.65 -2.23
N THR A 173 -12.07 -6.71 -2.63
CA THR A 173 -11.60 -5.63 -1.78
C THR A 173 -12.03 -4.30 -2.38
N TYR A 174 -12.98 -3.62 -1.73
CA TYR A 174 -13.43 -2.28 -2.07
C TYR A 174 -12.65 -1.26 -1.27
N PHE A 175 -12.37 -0.12 -1.87
CA PHE A 175 -11.68 0.99 -1.17
C PHE A 175 -12.33 2.34 -1.46
N ALA A 176 -12.14 3.27 -0.53
CA ALA A 176 -12.30 4.70 -0.71
C ALA A 176 -11.01 5.39 -0.24
N MET A 177 -10.49 6.31 -1.04
CA MET A 177 -9.23 6.99 -0.77
C MET A 177 -9.45 8.51 -0.81
N LYS A 178 -8.97 9.20 0.22
CA LYS A 178 -8.98 10.66 0.29
C LYS A 178 -7.58 11.20 0.46
N PHE A 179 -7.24 12.18 -0.36
CA PHE A 179 -6.01 12.94 -0.27
C PHE A 179 -6.26 14.26 0.47
N SER A 180 -5.29 14.72 1.26
CA SER A 180 -5.36 16.00 1.97
C SER A 180 -5.22 17.21 1.05
N LYS A 181 -4.73 17.00 -0.18
CA LYS A 181 -4.56 18.03 -1.23
C LYS A 181 -5.09 17.51 -2.55
N PRO A 182 -5.56 18.39 -3.44
CA PRO A 182 -6.02 17.99 -4.76
C PRO A 182 -4.83 17.58 -5.64
N PHE A 183 -5.01 16.52 -6.44
CA PHE A 183 -4.09 16.22 -7.54
C PHE A 183 -4.45 17.07 -8.77
N ASN A 184 -3.44 17.50 -9.51
CA ASN A 184 -3.58 18.34 -10.70
C ASN A 184 -3.48 17.56 -12.01
N ASN A 185 -2.98 16.33 -11.96
CA ASN A 185 -2.86 15.43 -13.10
C ASN A 185 -2.99 13.98 -12.64
N TYR A 186 -3.51 13.12 -13.51
CA TYR A 186 -3.53 11.68 -13.27
C TYR A 186 -3.59 10.92 -14.58
N GLY A 187 -3.27 9.65 -14.53
CA GLY A 187 -3.39 8.73 -15.64
C GLY A 187 -3.14 7.29 -15.19
N TYR A 188 -3.11 6.37 -16.16
CA TYR A 188 -2.92 4.98 -15.86
C TYR A 188 -2.31 4.20 -17.03
N ILE A 189 -1.84 3.00 -16.74
CA ILE A 189 -1.53 1.96 -17.71
C ILE A 189 -2.30 0.68 -17.34
N ASP A 190 -2.76 -0.07 -18.34
CA ASP A 190 -3.13 -1.47 -18.19
C ASP A 190 -2.07 -2.31 -18.91
N HIS A 191 -1.23 -3.01 -18.13
CA HIS A 191 -0.16 -3.86 -18.67
C HIS A 191 -0.72 -5.06 -19.45
N LYS A 192 -1.95 -5.46 -19.17
CA LYS A 192 -2.66 -6.51 -19.91
C LYS A 192 -3.75 -5.93 -20.82
N LYS A 193 -3.32 -5.28 -21.88
CA LYS A 193 -4.23 -4.70 -22.87
C LYS A 193 -5.22 -5.75 -23.40
N PRO A 194 -6.52 -5.42 -23.50
CA PRO A 194 -7.49 -6.32 -24.12
C PRO A 194 -7.10 -6.58 -25.59
N LYS A 195 -7.28 -7.82 -26.04
CA LYS A 195 -6.97 -8.22 -27.44
C LYS A 195 -7.78 -7.47 -28.49
N TYR A 196 -8.91 -6.89 -28.11
CA TYR A 196 -9.80 -6.17 -29.01
C TYR A 196 -9.65 -4.65 -28.82
N MET A 197 -8.94 -4.03 -29.76
CA MET A 197 -8.62 -2.59 -29.71
C MET A 197 -9.46 -1.72 -30.66
N GLY A 198 -10.38 -2.30 -31.44
CA GLY A 198 -11.04 -1.62 -32.55
C GLY A 198 -11.78 -0.31 -32.17
N HIS A 199 -12.57 -0.31 -31.11
CA HIS A 199 -13.29 0.87 -30.64
C HIS A 199 -12.52 1.68 -29.59
N LEU A 200 -11.67 1.03 -28.80
CA LEU A 200 -10.90 1.67 -27.72
C LEU A 200 -9.74 2.54 -28.24
N ALA A 201 -9.33 2.38 -29.49
CA ALA A 201 -8.32 3.25 -30.10
C ALA A 201 -8.73 4.73 -30.16
N LYS A 202 -10.01 5.05 -30.00
CA LYS A 202 -10.50 6.45 -29.88
C LYS A 202 -10.32 7.03 -28.47
N PHE A 203 -10.23 6.20 -27.47
CA PHE A 203 -9.96 6.63 -26.08
C PHE A 203 -8.46 6.62 -25.88
N LYS A 204 -7.90 7.79 -25.58
CA LYS A 204 -6.48 7.89 -25.19
C LYS A 204 -6.40 7.50 -23.72
N PRO A 205 -6.00 6.28 -23.36
CA PRO A 205 -6.11 5.75 -22.02
C PRO A 205 -5.30 6.51 -20.97
N ASN A 206 -4.42 7.42 -21.37
CA ASN A 206 -3.54 8.17 -20.47
C ASN A 206 -4.02 9.61 -20.23
N ARG A 207 -5.27 9.92 -20.49
CA ARG A 207 -5.81 11.28 -20.36
C ARG A 207 -7.02 11.31 -19.46
N ASN A 208 -6.80 11.58 -18.18
CA ASN A 208 -7.82 12.07 -17.23
C ASN A 208 -9.22 11.44 -17.40
N PHE A 209 -9.27 10.13 -17.69
CA PHE A 209 -10.53 9.43 -17.80
C PHE A 209 -10.95 8.99 -16.39
N PRO A 210 -12.15 9.39 -15.90
CA PRO A 210 -12.51 9.19 -14.49
C PRO A 210 -12.79 7.73 -14.11
N ASP A 211 -13.17 6.88 -15.07
CA ASP A 211 -13.43 5.45 -14.86
C ASP A 211 -12.33 4.61 -15.48
N ILE A 212 -11.49 4.04 -14.65
CA ILE A 212 -10.35 3.22 -15.03
C ILE A 212 -10.67 1.78 -14.64
N GLN A 213 -10.65 0.87 -15.61
CA GLN A 213 -10.95 -0.55 -15.38
C GLN A 213 -10.04 -1.43 -16.21
N GLY A 214 -9.63 -2.58 -15.65
CA GLY A 214 -8.78 -3.55 -16.34
C GLY A 214 -8.26 -4.64 -15.42
N ARG A 215 -7.31 -5.42 -15.92
CA ARG A 215 -6.75 -6.56 -15.18
C ARG A 215 -5.42 -6.26 -14.51
N GLN A 216 -4.61 -5.36 -15.09
CA GLN A 216 -3.28 -5.04 -14.60
C GLN A 216 -3.06 -3.52 -14.58
N ILE A 217 -3.93 -2.83 -13.84
CA ILE A 217 -3.97 -1.38 -13.78
C ILE A 217 -2.95 -0.87 -12.79
N VAL A 218 -2.15 0.11 -13.23
CA VAL A 218 -1.33 0.97 -12.38
C VAL A 218 -1.70 2.40 -12.70
N CYS A 219 -2.13 3.16 -11.68
CA CYS A 219 -2.49 4.57 -11.79
C CYS A 219 -1.39 5.44 -11.20
N TYR A 220 -1.36 6.71 -11.63
CA TYR A 220 -0.55 7.74 -10.99
C TYR A 220 -1.35 9.02 -10.81
N PHE A 221 -1.00 9.77 -9.78
CA PHE A 221 -1.60 11.05 -9.41
C PHE A 221 -0.49 12.02 -9.07
N ASP A 222 -0.42 13.16 -9.76
CA ASP A 222 0.58 14.21 -9.53
C ASP A 222 -0.04 15.34 -8.70
N PHE A 223 0.74 15.89 -7.77
CA PHE A 223 0.32 16.93 -6.84
C PHE A 223 1.23 18.14 -6.93
N ASP A 224 0.63 19.31 -6.81
CA ASP A 224 1.33 20.56 -6.48
C ASP A 224 1.17 20.79 -4.98
N LEU A 225 2.21 20.54 -4.21
CA LEU A 225 2.17 20.64 -2.76
C LEU A 225 2.44 22.06 -2.24
N GLY A 226 2.92 22.97 -3.11
CA GLY A 226 3.24 24.33 -2.74
C GLY A 226 4.28 24.41 -1.62
N ASN A 227 4.02 25.28 -0.62
CA ASN A 227 4.94 25.50 0.51
C ASN A 227 4.88 24.42 1.61
N ASP A 228 3.88 23.57 1.59
CA ASP A 228 3.74 22.47 2.56
C ASP A 228 4.00 21.14 1.83
N PRO A 229 5.17 20.52 2.00
CA PRO A 229 5.57 19.31 1.26
C PRO A 229 4.86 18.05 1.75
N THR A 230 3.88 18.16 2.64
CA THR A 230 3.21 17.02 3.27
C THR A 230 1.94 16.65 2.53
N LEU A 231 1.75 15.37 2.27
CA LEU A 231 0.53 14.78 1.71
C LEU A 231 0.04 13.65 2.62
N ASP A 232 -1.15 13.82 3.20
CA ASP A 232 -1.84 12.77 3.95
C ASP A 232 -2.82 12.03 3.03
N ILE A 233 -2.89 10.71 3.18
CA ILE A 233 -3.82 9.84 2.45
C ILE A 233 -4.53 8.94 3.44
N LYS A 234 -5.86 8.86 3.34
CA LYS A 234 -6.70 7.96 4.12
C LYS A 234 -7.36 6.96 3.18
N VAL A 235 -7.22 5.67 3.49
CA VAL A 235 -7.75 4.58 2.65
C VAL A 235 -8.65 3.69 3.50
N GLY A 236 -9.95 3.88 3.36
CA GLY A 236 -10.95 2.99 3.96
C GLY A 236 -11.15 1.74 3.12
N LEU A 237 -11.25 0.58 3.75
CA LEU A 237 -11.52 -0.70 3.10
C LEU A 237 -12.88 -1.26 3.49
N SER A 238 -13.45 -2.06 2.58
CA SER A 238 -14.68 -2.83 2.80
C SER A 238 -14.67 -4.09 1.93
N ALA A 239 -15.25 -5.17 2.44
CA ALA A 239 -15.52 -6.38 1.66
C ALA A 239 -16.88 -6.34 0.95
N VAL A 240 -17.64 -5.24 1.07
CA VAL A 240 -19.05 -5.17 0.63
C VAL A 240 -19.25 -4.19 -0.52
N SER A 241 -18.78 -2.95 -0.37
CA SER A 241 -18.96 -1.91 -1.39
C SER A 241 -18.03 -0.70 -1.18
N THR A 242 -17.92 0.15 -2.19
CA THR A 242 -17.21 1.43 -2.13
C THR A 242 -17.86 2.40 -1.14
N GLU A 243 -19.19 2.41 -1.03
CA GLU A 243 -19.93 3.20 -0.02
C GLU A 243 -19.60 2.70 1.39
N GLY A 244 -19.47 1.38 1.57
CA GLY A 244 -19.03 0.77 2.82
C GLY A 244 -17.60 1.20 3.19
N ALA A 245 -16.70 1.22 2.22
CA ALA A 245 -15.33 1.69 2.40
C ALA A 245 -15.29 3.18 2.80
N MET A 246 -16.09 4.03 2.12
CA MET A 246 -16.20 5.46 2.46
C MET A 246 -16.75 5.66 3.87
N LYS A 247 -17.81 4.92 4.26
CA LYS A 247 -18.36 4.99 5.62
C LYS A 247 -17.35 4.59 6.69
N ASN A 248 -16.54 3.56 6.43
CA ASN A 248 -15.47 3.15 7.33
C ASN A 248 -14.43 4.25 7.49
N LEU A 249 -13.97 4.85 6.37
CA LEU A 249 -13.03 5.95 6.37
C LEU A 249 -13.55 7.15 7.18
N GLU A 250 -14.79 7.59 6.91
CA GLU A 250 -15.39 8.75 7.60
C GLU A 250 -15.57 8.49 9.09
N ALA A 251 -16.04 7.31 9.46
CA ALA A 251 -16.31 6.98 10.86
C ALA A 251 -15.02 6.87 11.70
N GLU A 252 -13.94 6.33 11.12
CA GLU A 252 -12.74 6.02 11.87
C GLU A 252 -11.66 7.10 11.78
N ALA A 253 -11.54 7.77 10.62
CA ALA A 253 -10.46 8.70 10.33
C ALA A 253 -10.93 10.05 9.78
N GLY A 254 -12.21 10.26 9.43
CA GLY A 254 -12.71 11.40 8.66
C GLY A 254 -12.16 12.74 9.12
N ASN A 255 -12.45 13.14 10.36
CA ASN A 255 -12.08 14.45 10.91
C ASN A 255 -10.80 14.42 11.79
N LYS A 256 -10.07 13.30 11.82
CA LYS A 256 -8.87 13.16 12.65
C LYS A 256 -7.62 13.50 11.86
N THR A 257 -6.63 14.08 12.55
CA THR A 257 -5.28 14.25 11.99
C THR A 257 -4.50 12.94 12.05
N PHE A 258 -3.39 12.86 11.32
CA PHE A 258 -2.48 11.73 11.36
C PHE A 258 -2.01 11.44 12.80
N GLU A 259 -1.60 12.47 13.53
CA GLU A 259 -1.11 12.37 14.91
C GLU A 259 -2.16 11.81 15.87
N GLN A 260 -3.41 12.23 15.72
CA GLN A 260 -4.51 11.73 16.54
C GLN A 260 -4.73 10.23 16.31
N ILE A 261 -4.73 9.79 15.04
CA ILE A 261 -4.90 8.39 14.69
C ILE A 261 -3.72 7.56 15.18
N ALA A 262 -2.48 8.04 14.99
CA ALA A 262 -1.29 7.35 15.47
C ALA A 262 -1.26 7.23 17.01
N ALA A 263 -1.69 8.27 17.73
CA ALA A 263 -1.79 8.23 19.18
C ALA A 263 -2.87 7.24 19.65
N GLU A 264 -4.04 7.22 19.00
CA GLU A 264 -5.12 6.27 19.30
C GLU A 264 -4.68 4.81 19.01
N ALA A 265 -4.00 4.57 17.89
CA ALA A 265 -3.47 3.25 17.53
C ALA A 265 -2.45 2.75 18.58
N ARG A 266 -1.50 3.60 18.99
CA ARG A 266 -0.54 3.29 20.04
C ARG A 266 -1.20 3.00 21.39
N ALA A 267 -2.19 3.81 21.78
CA ALA A 267 -2.92 3.61 23.03
C ALA A 267 -3.71 2.29 23.01
N LYS A 268 -4.31 1.93 21.88
CA LYS A 268 -5.02 0.65 21.71
C LYS A 268 -4.06 -0.53 21.83
N TRP A 269 -2.92 -0.50 21.14
CA TRP A 269 -1.90 -1.54 21.23
C TRP A 269 -1.29 -1.62 22.63
N ALA A 270 -1.01 -0.49 23.29
CA ALA A 270 -0.51 -0.48 24.65
C ALA A 270 -1.50 -1.16 25.61
N LYS A 271 -2.80 -0.92 25.46
CA LYS A 271 -3.85 -1.57 26.26
C LYS A 271 -3.84 -3.09 26.06
N GLU A 272 -3.77 -3.55 24.83
CA GLU A 272 -3.78 -5.00 24.52
C GLU A 272 -2.49 -5.69 24.97
N LEU A 273 -1.33 -5.05 24.83
CA LEU A 273 -0.04 -5.61 25.26
C LEU A 273 0.13 -5.59 26.78
N ASN A 274 -0.46 -4.62 27.49
CA ASN A 274 -0.37 -4.50 28.95
C ASN A 274 -1.31 -5.47 29.71
N VAL A 275 -1.95 -6.41 29.05
CA VAL A 275 -2.72 -7.48 29.73
C VAL A 275 -1.82 -8.41 30.55
N ILE A 276 -0.52 -8.41 30.26
CA ILE A 276 0.50 -9.12 31.02
C ILE A 276 1.54 -8.09 31.46
N GLU A 277 1.70 -7.92 32.78
CA GLU A 277 2.79 -7.15 33.37
C GLU A 277 3.88 -8.13 33.81
N ALA A 278 5.12 -7.87 33.39
CA ALA A 278 6.25 -8.74 33.69
C ALA A 278 7.49 -7.90 34.06
N GLU A 279 8.33 -8.46 34.91
CA GLU A 279 9.65 -7.93 35.23
C GLU A 279 10.72 -8.84 34.65
N GLY A 280 11.79 -8.25 34.12
CA GLY A 280 12.91 -8.99 33.53
C GLY A 280 13.93 -8.05 32.90
N SER A 281 14.93 -8.60 32.22
CA SER A 281 15.85 -7.82 31.40
C SER A 281 15.14 -7.27 30.16
N ASP A 282 15.70 -6.22 29.54
CA ASP A 282 15.16 -5.64 28.33
C ASP A 282 14.94 -6.68 27.22
N ASP A 283 15.88 -7.62 27.04
CA ASP A 283 15.76 -8.71 26.06
C ASP A 283 14.59 -9.66 26.38
N GLN A 284 14.39 -9.98 27.67
CA GLN A 284 13.28 -10.86 28.08
C GLN A 284 11.93 -10.17 27.86
N LEU A 285 11.85 -8.88 28.20
CA LEU A 285 10.63 -8.09 27.97
C LEU A 285 10.36 -7.90 26.48
N ALA A 286 11.41 -7.64 25.67
CA ALA A 286 11.28 -7.54 24.22
C ALA A 286 10.76 -8.85 23.62
N MET A 287 11.31 -10.02 24.03
CA MET A 287 10.82 -11.33 23.56
C MET A 287 9.38 -11.58 23.96
N LEU A 288 9.01 -11.29 25.21
CA LEU A 288 7.66 -11.50 25.72
C LEU A 288 6.64 -10.66 24.94
N TYR A 289 6.87 -9.34 24.85
CA TYR A 289 5.90 -8.44 24.21
C TYR A 289 5.85 -8.59 22.69
N THR A 290 6.97 -8.96 22.04
CA THR A 290 6.98 -9.30 20.62
C THR A 290 6.16 -10.57 20.38
N SER A 291 6.33 -11.61 21.23
CA SER A 291 5.54 -12.83 21.12
C SER A 291 4.05 -12.57 21.36
N LEU A 292 3.71 -11.75 22.35
CA LEU A 292 2.33 -11.35 22.62
C LEU A 292 1.73 -10.57 21.43
N TYR A 293 2.48 -9.61 20.85
CA TYR A 293 2.08 -8.89 19.65
C TYR A 293 1.73 -9.81 18.48
N HIS A 294 2.49 -10.87 18.27
CA HIS A 294 2.24 -11.86 17.21
C HIS A 294 1.06 -12.79 17.49
N THR A 295 0.51 -12.79 18.69
CA THR A 295 -0.68 -13.61 19.05
C THR A 295 -2.00 -12.83 18.97
N LEU A 296 -1.94 -11.52 18.87
CA LEU A 296 -3.08 -10.60 18.76
C LEU A 296 -3.40 -10.28 17.30
#